data_343c1905fa3546eba1310b723d4688e0
#
_entry.id   343c1905fa3546eba1310b723d4688e0
#
_cell.length_a   1.000
_cell.length_b   1.000
_cell.length_c   1.000
_cell.angle_alpha   90.00
_cell.angle_beta   90.00
_cell.angle_gamma   90.00
#
_symmetry.space_group_name_H-M   'P 1'
#
loop_
_entity.id
_entity.type
_entity.pdbx_description
1 polymer ?
#
loop_
_entity_poly.entity_id
_entity_poly.type
_entity_poly.pdbx_seq_one_letter_code
_entity_poly.pdbx_strand_id
1 'polypeptide(L)'
;PYRRQRQMCIRDRYYVIAPVILITTFVISMFLFIYTLLRRWFKAGRTASVAVGTVLTFAALQFTYKPSDSFYWYNGAIYYTFFFSLMLFLFTSVITIIKSENTAARVICSVLSMPLAFMIGGGNYATALFTSIILVLLTAWQIKHKDKSFIILAVITVLSLVSLGISVMAPGNAIRQASVGAGPGVLKALVYSFAYGAYNIADSTTFPVAVMWIALLPVFYRIAVSSGLKFRFPAAAIIFFYCVYCAQGTPVFYAQGIHMPYRMMNIIYFAYYGFMTISLIYLSLIHI
;
A
#
# COMPACT_ATOMS: atom_id res chain seq x y z
N PRO A 1 42.75 -5.70 -3.37
CA PRO A 1 42.33 -4.39 -2.84
C PRO A 1 41.69 -3.52 -3.93
N TYR A 2 42.29 -3.40 -5.10
CA TYR A 2 41.87 -2.51 -6.21
C TYR A 2 40.44 -2.76 -6.73
N ARG A 3 39.99 -4.01 -6.82
CA ARG A 3 38.61 -4.34 -7.28
C ARG A 3 37.53 -3.88 -6.29
N ARG A 4 37.78 -3.96 -4.98
CA ARG A 4 36.84 -3.49 -3.95
C ARG A 4 36.74 -1.97 -3.93
N GLN A 5 37.83 -1.24 -4.13
CA GLN A 5 37.82 0.22 -4.23
C GLN A 5 37.09 0.70 -5.48
N ARG A 6 37.26 0.07 -6.65
CA ARG A 6 36.52 0.41 -7.87
C ARG A 6 35.01 0.18 -7.72
N GLN A 7 34.60 -0.89 -7.03
CA GLN A 7 33.18 -1.15 -6.78
C GLN A 7 32.60 -0.13 -5.79
N MET A 8 33.35 0.35 -4.79
CA MET A 8 32.94 1.45 -3.93
C MET A 8 32.76 2.75 -4.73
N CYS A 9 33.71 3.15 -5.55
CA CYS A 9 33.60 4.39 -6.35
C CYS A 9 32.44 4.37 -7.36
N ILE A 10 32.15 3.23 -7.98
CA ILE A 10 30.99 3.10 -8.88
C ILE A 10 29.70 3.20 -8.09
N ARG A 11 29.60 2.56 -6.92
CA ARG A 11 28.43 2.62 -6.04
C ARG A 11 28.18 4.04 -5.53
N ASP A 12 29.22 4.77 -5.18
CA ASP A 12 29.11 6.14 -4.69
C ASP A 12 28.64 7.14 -5.76
N ARG A 13 28.99 6.91 -7.01
CA ARG A 13 28.58 7.77 -8.14
C ARG A 13 27.08 7.62 -8.46
N TYR A 14 26.49 6.43 -8.29
CA TYR A 14 25.06 6.18 -8.53
C TYR A 14 24.18 6.40 -7.30
N TYR A 15 24.78 6.57 -6.13
CA TYR A 15 24.06 6.76 -4.87
C TYR A 15 23.19 8.01 -4.87
N VAL A 16 23.62 9.06 -5.56
CA VAL A 16 22.86 10.33 -5.68
C VAL A 16 21.59 10.17 -6.55
N ILE A 17 21.60 9.27 -7.53
CA ILE A 17 20.48 9.06 -8.46
C ILE A 17 19.37 8.21 -7.79
N ALA A 18 19.73 7.32 -6.90
CA ALA A 18 18.77 6.41 -6.27
C ALA A 18 17.64 7.12 -5.52
N PRO A 19 17.89 8.13 -4.66
CA PRO A 19 16.82 8.90 -4.01
C PRO A 19 15.88 9.60 -5.01
N VAL A 20 16.42 10.13 -6.11
CA VAL A 20 15.62 10.79 -7.14
C VAL A 20 14.65 9.78 -7.79
N ILE A 21 15.14 8.59 -8.16
CA ILE A 21 14.30 7.53 -8.72
C ILE A 21 13.25 7.09 -7.70
N LEU A 22 13.64 6.88 -6.45
CA LEU A 22 12.74 6.42 -5.39
C LEU A 22 11.64 7.43 -5.08
N ILE A 23 11.99 8.70 -4.90
CA ILE A 23 11.02 9.78 -4.64
C ILE A 23 10.09 9.94 -5.85
N THR A 24 10.63 9.98 -7.06
CA THR A 24 9.83 10.12 -8.29
C THR A 24 8.86 8.96 -8.45
N THR A 25 9.34 7.72 -8.25
CA THR A 25 8.51 6.51 -8.33
C THR A 25 7.40 6.53 -7.28
N PHE A 26 7.72 6.94 -6.04
CA PHE A 26 6.75 7.07 -4.95
C PHE A 26 5.69 8.12 -5.27
N VAL A 27 6.10 9.32 -5.67
CA VAL A 27 5.18 10.44 -6.00
C VAL A 27 4.24 10.04 -7.13
N ILE A 28 4.77 9.47 -8.22
CA ILE A 28 3.94 9.04 -9.35
C ILE A 28 2.98 7.93 -8.94
N SER A 29 3.45 6.91 -8.24
CA SER A 29 2.60 5.78 -7.84
C SER A 29 1.50 6.19 -6.88
N MET A 30 1.82 7.02 -5.88
CA MET A 30 0.86 7.51 -4.88
C MET A 30 -0.21 8.40 -5.52
N PHE A 31 0.20 9.35 -6.35
CA PHE A 31 -0.72 10.21 -7.09
C PHE A 31 -1.64 9.40 -8.01
N LEU A 32 -1.08 8.51 -8.83
CA LEU A 32 -1.86 7.69 -9.76
C LEU A 32 -2.84 6.76 -9.04
N PHE A 33 -2.43 6.17 -7.93
CA PHE A 33 -3.30 5.32 -7.12
C PHE A 33 -4.49 6.11 -6.59
N ILE A 34 -4.26 7.24 -5.90
CA ILE A 34 -5.35 8.05 -5.33
C ILE A 34 -6.23 8.61 -6.45
N TYR A 35 -5.64 9.16 -7.52
CA TYR A 35 -6.38 9.66 -8.67
C TYR A 35 -7.28 8.57 -9.28
N THR A 36 -6.75 7.38 -9.53
CA THR A 36 -7.48 6.27 -10.15
C THR A 36 -8.57 5.74 -9.22
N LEU A 37 -8.28 5.62 -7.93
CA LEU A 37 -9.24 5.25 -6.90
C LEU A 37 -10.44 6.21 -6.90
N LEU A 38 -10.20 7.50 -6.85
CA LEU A 38 -11.26 8.51 -6.81
C LEU A 38 -12.03 8.57 -8.14
N ARG A 39 -11.33 8.59 -9.28
CA ARG A 39 -11.97 8.70 -10.61
C ARG A 39 -12.75 7.48 -11.01
N ARG A 40 -12.17 6.29 -10.85
CA ARG A 40 -12.74 5.05 -11.41
C ARG A 40 -13.60 4.29 -10.40
N TRP A 41 -13.19 4.27 -9.13
CA TRP A 41 -13.96 3.55 -8.11
C TRP A 41 -15.08 4.40 -7.53
N PHE A 42 -14.78 5.64 -7.14
CA PHE A 42 -15.75 6.57 -6.55
C PHE A 42 -16.40 7.52 -7.56
N LYS A 43 -16.08 7.45 -8.85
CA LYS A 43 -16.63 8.29 -9.93
C LYS A 43 -16.50 9.79 -9.69
N ALA A 44 -15.49 10.21 -8.95
CA ALA A 44 -15.24 11.61 -8.64
C ALA A 44 -14.90 12.44 -9.89
N GLY A 45 -15.18 13.73 -9.88
CA GLY A 45 -14.80 14.67 -10.95
C GLY A 45 -13.28 14.74 -11.13
N ARG A 46 -12.81 15.06 -12.35
CA ARG A 46 -11.35 15.13 -12.66
C ARG A 46 -10.62 16.10 -11.75
N THR A 47 -11.15 17.33 -11.59
CA THR A 47 -10.52 18.37 -10.77
C THR A 47 -10.39 17.94 -9.30
N ALA A 48 -11.45 17.38 -8.71
CA ALA A 48 -11.41 16.88 -7.34
C ALA A 48 -10.39 15.74 -7.17
N SER A 49 -10.34 14.80 -8.13
CA SER A 49 -9.39 13.69 -8.08
C SER A 49 -7.95 14.15 -8.20
N VAL A 50 -7.66 15.14 -9.05
CA VAL A 50 -6.32 15.74 -9.17
C VAL A 50 -5.97 16.49 -7.89
N ALA A 51 -6.84 17.37 -7.39
CA ALA A 51 -6.57 18.17 -6.19
C ALA A 51 -6.31 17.28 -4.97
N VAL A 52 -7.19 16.31 -4.69
CA VAL A 52 -7.02 15.38 -3.56
C VAL A 52 -5.77 14.53 -3.75
N GLY A 53 -5.54 13.98 -4.95
CA GLY A 53 -4.36 13.19 -5.26
C GLY A 53 -3.06 13.97 -5.01
N THR A 54 -2.99 15.22 -5.44
CA THR A 54 -1.82 16.09 -5.21
C THR A 54 -1.62 16.39 -3.72
N VAL A 55 -2.68 16.81 -3.01
CA VAL A 55 -2.60 17.17 -1.59
C VAL A 55 -2.16 15.97 -0.75
N LEU A 56 -2.76 14.78 -0.98
CA LEU A 56 -2.41 13.59 -0.19
C LEU A 56 -1.01 13.06 -0.53
N THR A 57 -0.58 13.13 -1.79
CA THR A 57 0.78 12.74 -2.17
C THR A 57 1.81 13.68 -1.56
N PHE A 58 1.56 14.99 -1.58
CA PHE A 58 2.41 15.98 -0.94
C PHE A 58 2.48 15.75 0.57
N ALA A 59 1.34 15.56 1.24
CA ALA A 59 1.30 15.31 2.68
C ALA A 59 2.04 14.01 3.05
N ALA A 60 1.86 12.93 2.28
CA ALA A 60 2.55 11.67 2.52
C ALA A 60 4.08 11.83 2.41
N LEU A 61 4.56 12.66 1.49
CA LEU A 61 5.99 12.94 1.33
C LEU A 61 6.51 13.87 2.44
N GLN A 62 5.78 14.96 2.72
CA GLN A 62 6.21 16.02 3.64
C GLN A 62 6.29 15.55 5.09
N PHE A 63 5.34 14.72 5.53
CA PHE A 63 5.23 14.27 6.92
C PHE A 63 5.75 12.85 7.13
N THR A 64 6.63 12.34 6.24
CA THR A 64 7.28 11.04 6.40
C THR A 64 8.07 10.99 7.72
N TYR A 65 7.87 9.94 8.53
CA TYR A 65 8.51 9.79 9.84
C TYR A 65 10.03 9.91 9.79
N LYS A 66 10.65 9.18 8.87
CA LYS A 66 12.11 9.18 8.71
C LYS A 66 12.47 9.12 7.23
N PRO A 67 12.59 10.29 6.58
CA PRO A 67 12.91 10.38 5.16
C PRO A 67 14.22 9.69 4.78
N SER A 68 15.21 9.70 5.70
CA SER A 68 16.49 8.98 5.50
C SER A 68 16.28 7.50 5.20
N ASP A 69 15.41 6.83 5.97
CA ASP A 69 15.15 5.40 5.84
C ASP A 69 14.21 5.08 4.65
N SER A 70 13.38 6.04 4.26
CA SER A 70 12.43 5.88 3.14
C SER A 70 13.05 6.11 1.78
N PHE A 71 13.96 7.08 1.65
CA PHE A 71 14.40 7.56 0.34
C PHE A 71 15.92 7.60 0.16
N TYR A 72 16.69 7.81 1.23
CA TYR A 72 18.13 8.04 1.14
C TYR A 72 18.96 6.81 1.49
N TRP A 73 18.52 5.96 2.41
CA TRP A 73 19.21 4.70 2.70
C TRP A 73 18.84 3.66 1.65
N TYR A 74 19.70 3.49 0.64
CA TYR A 74 19.47 2.68 -0.55
C TYR A 74 18.86 1.30 -0.27
N ASN A 75 19.49 0.50 0.61
CA ASN A 75 19.04 -0.87 0.91
C ASN A 75 17.64 -0.88 1.58
N GLY A 76 17.38 0.07 2.49
CA GLY A 76 16.09 0.20 3.12
C GLY A 76 15.04 0.71 2.14
N ALA A 77 15.35 1.78 1.45
CA ALA A 77 14.42 2.44 0.55
C ALA A 77 13.99 1.56 -0.63
N ILE A 78 14.92 0.84 -1.26
CA ILE A 78 14.59 -0.07 -2.36
C ILE A 78 13.76 -1.26 -1.90
N TYR A 79 14.02 -1.80 -0.70
CA TYR A 79 13.31 -2.97 -0.20
C TYR A 79 11.92 -2.66 0.37
N TYR A 80 11.71 -1.44 0.87
CA TYR A 80 10.44 -1.03 1.47
C TYR A 80 9.67 -0.03 0.62
N THR A 81 10.16 1.18 0.42
CA THR A 81 9.45 2.25 -0.29
C THR A 81 9.24 1.94 -1.77
N PHE A 82 10.24 1.37 -2.45
CA PHE A 82 10.10 1.00 -3.85
C PHE A 82 9.06 -0.11 -4.04
N PHE A 83 9.10 -1.18 -3.22
CA PHE A 83 8.08 -2.23 -3.28
C PHE A 83 6.68 -1.73 -2.90
N PHE A 84 6.59 -0.80 -1.97
CA PHE A 84 5.32 -0.12 -1.70
C PHE A 84 4.82 0.66 -2.92
N SER A 85 5.69 1.35 -3.63
CA SER A 85 5.35 2.06 -4.87
C SER A 85 4.90 1.10 -5.98
N LEU A 86 5.56 -0.06 -6.13
CA LEU A 86 5.12 -1.11 -7.06
C LEU A 86 3.73 -1.64 -6.70
N MET A 87 3.43 -1.80 -5.41
CA MET A 87 2.11 -2.17 -4.92
C MET A 87 1.04 -1.16 -5.33
N LEU A 88 1.32 0.15 -5.21
CA LEU A 88 0.41 1.20 -5.63
C LEU A 88 0.17 1.18 -7.15
N PHE A 89 1.19 0.92 -7.97
CA PHE A 89 1.03 0.70 -9.40
C PHE A 89 0.18 -0.55 -9.70
N LEU A 90 0.38 -1.63 -8.97
CA LEU A 90 -0.44 -2.83 -9.10
C LEU A 90 -1.91 -2.53 -8.77
N PHE A 91 -2.20 -1.84 -7.67
CA PHE A 91 -3.57 -1.47 -7.32
C PHE A 91 -4.21 -0.51 -8.32
N THR A 92 -3.43 0.44 -8.86
CA THR A 92 -3.87 1.31 -9.96
C THR A 92 -4.26 0.48 -11.20
N SER A 93 -3.45 -0.50 -11.56
CA SER A 93 -3.71 -1.40 -12.67
C SER A 93 -4.94 -2.29 -12.41
N VAL A 94 -5.06 -2.86 -11.22
CA VAL A 94 -6.22 -3.69 -10.80
C VAL A 94 -7.52 -2.90 -10.84
N ILE A 95 -7.54 -1.67 -10.32
CA ILE A 95 -8.71 -0.79 -10.42
C ILE A 95 -9.06 -0.51 -11.89
N THR A 96 -8.05 -0.33 -12.74
CA THR A 96 -8.25 -0.10 -14.17
C THR A 96 -8.80 -1.34 -14.86
N ILE A 97 -8.33 -2.54 -14.54
CA ILE A 97 -8.85 -3.81 -15.07
C ILE A 97 -10.36 -3.95 -14.73
N ILE A 98 -10.72 -3.64 -13.48
CA ILE A 98 -12.09 -3.82 -12.99
C ILE A 98 -13.05 -2.73 -13.54
N LYS A 99 -12.59 -1.49 -13.63
CA LYS A 99 -13.49 -0.32 -13.83
C LYS A 99 -13.36 0.38 -15.17
N SER A 100 -12.38 0.05 -16.00
CA SER A 100 -12.20 0.71 -17.30
C SER A 100 -13.04 0.06 -18.39
N GLU A 101 -13.67 0.87 -19.22
CA GLU A 101 -14.33 0.43 -20.46
C GLU A 101 -13.34 0.29 -21.62
N ASN A 102 -12.18 0.92 -21.53
CA ASN A 102 -11.14 0.86 -22.56
C ASN A 102 -10.42 -0.49 -22.52
N THR A 103 -10.66 -1.32 -23.54
CA THR A 103 -10.08 -2.67 -23.68
C THR A 103 -8.55 -2.64 -23.74
N ALA A 104 -7.96 -1.69 -24.49
CA ALA A 104 -6.50 -1.58 -24.58
C ALA A 104 -5.86 -1.29 -23.22
N ALA A 105 -6.46 -0.36 -22.44
CA ALA A 105 -5.98 -0.06 -21.08
C ALA A 105 -6.12 -1.30 -20.16
N ARG A 106 -7.20 -2.07 -20.27
CA ARG A 106 -7.39 -3.30 -19.49
C ARG A 106 -6.32 -4.34 -19.83
N VAL A 107 -6.05 -4.56 -21.12
CA VAL A 107 -5.05 -5.53 -21.56
C VAL A 107 -3.65 -5.13 -21.10
N ILE A 108 -3.25 -3.88 -21.31
CA ILE A 108 -1.94 -3.36 -20.86
C ILE A 108 -1.80 -3.52 -19.34
N CYS A 109 -2.81 -3.10 -18.57
CA CYS A 109 -2.78 -3.24 -17.11
C CYS A 109 -2.74 -4.71 -16.68
N SER A 110 -3.42 -5.62 -17.39
CA SER A 110 -3.38 -7.06 -17.08
C SER A 110 -1.97 -7.64 -17.28
N VAL A 111 -1.33 -7.33 -18.40
CA VAL A 111 0.04 -7.79 -18.69
C VAL A 111 1.04 -7.23 -17.68
N LEU A 112 0.96 -5.94 -17.35
CA LEU A 112 1.85 -5.30 -16.38
C LEU A 112 1.64 -5.78 -14.95
N SER A 113 0.40 -6.15 -14.59
CA SER A 113 0.08 -6.62 -13.24
C SER A 113 0.71 -7.97 -12.89
N MET A 114 0.94 -8.84 -13.87
CA MET A 114 1.52 -10.17 -13.60
C MET A 114 2.95 -10.10 -13.05
N PRO A 115 3.92 -9.45 -13.73
CA PRO A 115 5.27 -9.32 -13.16
C PRO A 115 5.28 -8.48 -11.88
N LEU A 116 4.44 -7.43 -11.76
CA LEU A 116 4.34 -6.65 -10.54
C LEU A 116 3.90 -7.51 -9.35
N ALA A 117 2.85 -8.32 -9.50
CA ALA A 117 2.35 -9.19 -8.45
C ALA A 117 3.41 -10.21 -8.00
N PHE A 118 4.14 -10.79 -8.96
CA PHE A 118 5.22 -11.73 -8.66
C PHE A 118 6.38 -11.03 -7.93
N MET A 119 6.82 -9.86 -8.39
CA MET A 119 7.88 -9.08 -7.73
C MET A 119 7.50 -8.70 -6.30
N ILE A 120 6.28 -8.19 -6.09
CA ILE A 120 5.80 -7.74 -4.77
C ILE A 120 5.71 -8.91 -3.80
N GLY A 121 5.23 -10.07 -4.23
CA GLY A 121 5.16 -11.29 -3.40
C GLY A 121 6.53 -11.73 -2.89
N GLY A 122 7.59 -11.55 -3.68
CA GLY A 122 8.99 -11.81 -3.29
C GLY A 122 9.68 -10.66 -2.56
N GLY A 123 9.01 -9.53 -2.34
CA GLY A 123 9.54 -8.35 -1.67
C GLY A 123 9.53 -8.45 -0.14
N ASN A 124 9.23 -7.33 0.54
CA ASN A 124 9.07 -7.36 2.00
C ASN A 124 7.71 -7.96 2.39
N TYR A 125 7.70 -8.72 3.49
CA TYR A 125 6.51 -9.46 3.93
C TYR A 125 5.28 -8.62 4.22
N ALA A 126 5.45 -7.40 4.72
CA ALA A 126 4.32 -6.52 5.03
C ALA A 126 3.58 -6.10 3.76
N THR A 127 4.31 -5.59 2.77
CA THR A 127 3.74 -5.18 1.47
C THR A 127 3.19 -6.40 0.72
N ALA A 128 3.90 -7.54 0.74
CA ALA A 128 3.50 -8.77 0.07
C ALA A 128 2.20 -9.35 0.67
N LEU A 129 2.12 -9.46 2.00
CA LEU A 129 0.92 -9.95 2.68
C LEU A 129 -0.28 -9.02 2.46
N PHE A 130 -0.08 -7.71 2.62
CA PHE A 130 -1.13 -6.72 2.40
C PHE A 130 -1.67 -6.76 0.96
N THR A 131 -0.78 -6.83 -0.03
CA THR A 131 -1.14 -6.98 -1.44
C THR A 131 -1.95 -8.25 -1.67
N SER A 132 -1.47 -9.38 -1.14
CA SER A 132 -2.13 -10.69 -1.31
C SER A 132 -3.54 -10.70 -0.69
N ILE A 133 -3.70 -10.12 0.50
CA ILE A 133 -5.02 -10.00 1.16
C ILE A 133 -5.98 -9.19 0.27
N ILE A 134 -5.56 -8.01 -0.22
CA ILE A 134 -6.42 -7.17 -1.05
C ILE A 134 -6.75 -7.86 -2.37
N LEU A 135 -5.81 -8.54 -3.01
CA LEU A 135 -6.06 -9.28 -4.25
C LEU A 135 -7.04 -10.43 -4.05
N VAL A 136 -6.91 -11.20 -2.97
CA VAL A 136 -7.85 -12.27 -2.60
C VAL A 136 -9.25 -11.72 -2.40
N LEU A 137 -9.39 -10.63 -1.64
CA LEU A 137 -10.68 -9.98 -1.37
C LEU A 137 -11.33 -9.44 -2.64
N LEU A 138 -10.56 -8.78 -3.50
CA LEU A 138 -11.06 -8.26 -4.78
C LEU A 138 -11.44 -9.38 -5.75
N THR A 139 -10.65 -10.45 -5.81
CA THR A 139 -10.96 -11.62 -6.63
C THR A 139 -12.26 -12.30 -6.16
N ALA A 140 -12.40 -12.52 -4.85
CA ALA A 140 -13.62 -13.08 -4.26
C ALA A 140 -14.85 -12.18 -4.52
N TRP A 141 -14.65 -10.87 -4.43
CA TRP A 141 -15.72 -9.90 -4.75
C TRP A 141 -16.15 -9.96 -6.22
N GLN A 142 -15.20 -10.08 -7.16
CA GLN A 142 -15.50 -10.22 -8.60
C GLN A 142 -16.19 -11.56 -8.93
N ILE A 143 -15.79 -12.64 -8.29
CA ILE A 143 -16.45 -13.95 -8.41
C ILE A 143 -17.92 -13.84 -7.96
N LYS A 144 -18.16 -13.24 -6.79
CA LYS A 144 -19.52 -13.04 -6.25
C LYS A 144 -20.40 -12.22 -7.20
N HIS A 145 -19.84 -11.23 -7.90
CA HIS A 145 -20.57 -10.39 -8.84
C HIS A 145 -20.59 -10.95 -10.28
N LYS A 146 -20.01 -12.15 -10.49
CA LYS A 146 -19.93 -12.82 -11.81
C LYS A 146 -19.28 -11.95 -12.89
N ASP A 147 -18.38 -11.05 -12.52
CA ASP A 147 -17.66 -10.19 -13.45
C ASP A 147 -16.50 -10.97 -14.08
N LYS A 148 -16.41 -10.95 -15.43
CA LYS A 148 -15.39 -11.70 -16.19
C LYS A 148 -13.94 -11.33 -15.83
N SER A 149 -13.72 -10.16 -15.24
CA SER A 149 -12.39 -9.75 -14.78
C SER A 149 -11.84 -10.64 -13.64
N PHE A 150 -12.69 -11.48 -13.00
CA PHE A 150 -12.24 -12.40 -11.96
C PHE A 150 -11.13 -13.33 -12.44
N ILE A 151 -11.15 -13.75 -13.72
CA ILE A 151 -10.17 -14.68 -14.27
C ILE A 151 -8.76 -14.09 -14.21
N ILE A 152 -8.61 -12.87 -14.71
CA ILE A 152 -7.31 -12.18 -14.69
C ILE A 152 -6.87 -11.84 -13.26
N LEU A 153 -7.81 -11.43 -12.41
CA LEU A 153 -7.52 -11.17 -11.00
C LEU A 153 -7.08 -12.44 -10.27
N ALA A 154 -7.70 -13.59 -10.57
CA ALA A 154 -7.30 -14.88 -10.01
C ALA A 154 -5.86 -15.23 -10.40
N VAL A 155 -5.47 -15.04 -11.67
CA VAL A 155 -4.09 -15.26 -12.13
C VAL A 155 -3.12 -14.35 -11.37
N ILE A 156 -3.42 -13.03 -11.27
CA ILE A 156 -2.60 -12.07 -10.55
C ILE A 156 -2.48 -12.45 -9.07
N THR A 157 -3.59 -12.88 -8.46
CA THR A 157 -3.64 -13.32 -7.05
C THR A 157 -2.79 -14.57 -6.83
N VAL A 158 -2.91 -15.57 -7.70
CA VAL A 158 -2.11 -16.80 -7.62
C VAL A 158 -0.63 -16.49 -7.75
N LEU A 159 -0.23 -15.63 -8.70
CA LEU A 159 1.16 -15.22 -8.86
C LEU A 159 1.70 -14.53 -7.60
N SER A 160 0.92 -13.65 -6.97
CA SER A 160 1.28 -13.00 -5.71
C SER A 160 1.44 -14.00 -4.56
N LEU A 161 0.51 -14.94 -4.42
CA LEU A 161 0.53 -15.95 -3.36
C LEU A 161 1.67 -16.95 -3.55
N VAL A 162 1.92 -17.41 -4.79
CA VAL A 162 3.03 -18.32 -5.10
C VAL A 162 4.36 -17.65 -4.79
N SER A 163 4.55 -16.40 -5.22
CA SER A 163 5.78 -15.66 -4.93
C SER A 163 5.97 -15.40 -3.43
N LEU A 164 4.90 -15.05 -2.71
CA LEU A 164 4.93 -14.93 -1.25
C LEU A 164 5.30 -16.26 -0.59
N GLY A 165 4.71 -17.38 -1.05
CA GLY A 165 5.02 -18.72 -0.56
C GLY A 165 6.49 -19.08 -0.76
N ILE A 166 7.04 -18.85 -1.96
CA ILE A 166 8.48 -19.05 -2.25
C ILE A 166 9.34 -18.21 -1.30
N SER A 167 8.97 -16.94 -1.09
CA SER A 167 9.69 -16.05 -0.19
C SER A 167 9.67 -16.54 1.26
N VAL A 168 8.51 -17.00 1.75
CA VAL A 168 8.36 -17.54 3.12
C VAL A 168 9.17 -18.82 3.31
N MET A 169 9.21 -19.69 2.30
CA MET A 169 9.96 -20.96 2.33
C MET A 169 11.47 -20.80 2.13
N ALA A 170 11.97 -19.60 1.86
CA ALA A 170 13.38 -19.37 1.60
C ALA A 170 14.27 -19.76 2.82
N PRO A 171 15.32 -20.59 2.62
CA PRO A 171 16.16 -21.11 3.72
C PRO A 171 16.78 -20.01 4.60
N GLY A 172 17.07 -18.85 4.03
CA GLY A 172 17.61 -17.69 4.76
C GLY A 172 16.71 -17.16 5.88
N ASN A 173 15.39 -17.44 5.83
CA ASN A 173 14.47 -17.03 6.88
C ASN A 173 14.72 -17.76 8.20
N ALA A 174 15.02 -19.06 8.15
CA ALA A 174 15.35 -19.84 9.34
C ALA A 174 16.61 -19.30 10.04
N ILE A 175 17.65 -18.97 9.26
CA ILE A 175 18.90 -18.39 9.77
C ILE A 175 18.62 -17.02 10.41
N ARG A 176 17.83 -16.18 9.74
CA ARG A 176 17.46 -14.87 10.27
C ARG A 176 16.63 -14.97 11.54
N GLN A 177 15.65 -15.89 11.58
CA GLN A 177 14.82 -16.09 12.76
C GLN A 177 15.64 -16.59 13.95
N ALA A 178 16.60 -17.49 13.72
CA ALA A 178 17.52 -17.95 14.76
C ALA A 178 18.37 -16.81 15.35
N SER A 179 18.73 -15.79 14.56
CA SER A 179 19.49 -14.62 15.03
C SER A 179 18.66 -13.60 15.82
N VAL A 180 17.36 -13.56 15.62
CA VAL A 180 16.44 -12.62 16.29
C VAL A 180 15.76 -13.25 17.51
N GLY A 181 15.72 -14.58 17.58
CA GLY A 181 15.04 -15.35 18.63
C GLY A 181 13.58 -15.70 18.26
N ALA A 182 12.91 -16.40 19.16
CA ALA A 182 11.52 -16.78 18.98
C ALA A 182 10.60 -15.55 19.10
N GLY A 183 9.80 -15.31 18.08
CA GLY A 183 8.77 -14.26 18.10
C GLY A 183 7.62 -14.58 19.06
N PRO A 184 6.72 -13.63 19.34
CA PRO A 184 5.67 -13.75 20.36
C PRO A 184 4.52 -14.72 19.98
N GLY A 185 4.58 -15.33 18.80
CA GLY A 185 3.51 -16.16 18.25
C GLY A 185 2.43 -15.36 17.53
N VAL A 186 1.60 -16.06 16.74
CA VAL A 186 0.62 -15.46 15.83
C VAL A 186 -0.41 -14.58 16.54
N LEU A 187 -0.99 -15.07 17.63
CA LEU A 187 -2.06 -14.35 18.35
C LEU A 187 -1.56 -13.02 18.93
N LYS A 188 -0.40 -13.05 19.59
CA LYS A 188 0.21 -11.81 20.13
C LYS A 188 0.62 -10.85 19.02
N ALA A 189 1.14 -11.37 17.90
CA ALA A 189 1.49 -10.54 16.73
C ALA A 189 0.24 -9.82 16.16
N LEU A 190 -0.91 -10.50 16.09
CA LEU A 190 -2.17 -9.88 15.70
C LEU A 190 -2.58 -8.77 16.69
N VAL A 191 -2.58 -9.05 17.98
CA VAL A 191 -2.93 -8.03 19.01
C VAL A 191 -2.01 -6.81 18.89
N TYR A 192 -0.70 -7.01 18.78
CA TYR A 192 0.25 -5.92 18.59
C TYR A 192 0.00 -5.15 17.29
N SER A 193 -0.37 -5.84 16.21
CA SER A 193 -0.69 -5.22 14.93
C SER A 193 -1.91 -4.29 15.03
N PHE A 194 -2.96 -4.72 15.73
CA PHE A 194 -4.14 -3.88 15.98
C PHE A 194 -3.82 -2.70 16.89
N ALA A 195 -3.13 -2.93 18.00
CA ALA A 195 -2.73 -1.85 18.91
C ALA A 195 -1.84 -0.81 18.21
N TYR A 196 -0.86 -1.29 17.43
CA TYR A 196 0.01 -0.42 16.65
C TYR A 196 -0.73 0.33 15.54
N GLY A 197 -1.70 -0.31 14.89
CA GLY A 197 -2.55 0.35 13.89
C GLY A 197 -3.30 1.55 14.47
N ALA A 198 -3.88 1.42 15.66
CA ALA A 198 -4.53 2.52 16.36
C ALA A 198 -3.52 3.62 16.76
N TYR A 199 -2.38 3.23 17.32
CA TYR A 199 -1.29 4.14 17.64
C TYR A 199 -0.82 4.90 16.39
N ASN A 200 -0.57 4.19 15.28
CA ASN A 200 -0.08 4.80 14.05
C ASN A 200 -1.08 5.80 13.45
N ILE A 201 -2.39 5.51 13.50
CA ILE A 201 -3.41 6.46 13.05
C ILE A 201 -3.36 7.74 13.90
N ALA A 202 -3.29 7.60 15.23
CA ALA A 202 -3.23 8.74 16.14
C ALA A 202 -1.96 9.57 15.92
N ASP A 203 -0.80 8.91 15.84
CA ASP A 203 0.52 9.53 15.68
C ASP A 203 0.70 10.18 14.29
N SER A 204 0.17 9.55 13.23
CA SER A 204 0.17 10.10 11.86
C SER A 204 -0.80 11.28 11.70
N THR A 205 -1.81 11.39 12.56
CA THR A 205 -2.79 12.49 12.51
C THR A 205 -2.29 13.68 13.32
N THR A 206 -1.12 14.21 12.94
CA THR A 206 -0.57 15.44 13.51
C THR A 206 -1.50 16.63 13.25
N PHE A 207 -1.34 17.75 13.98
CA PHE A 207 -2.20 18.93 13.80
C PHE A 207 -2.33 19.39 12.33
N PRO A 208 -1.26 19.55 11.54
CA PRO A 208 -1.39 19.92 10.12
C PRO A 208 -2.14 18.87 9.29
N VAL A 209 -1.92 17.57 9.57
CA VAL A 209 -2.60 16.47 8.88
C VAL A 209 -4.08 16.43 9.26
N ALA A 210 -4.43 16.68 10.53
CA ALA A 210 -5.82 16.79 10.97
C ALA A 210 -6.55 17.95 10.27
N VAL A 211 -5.92 19.13 10.20
CA VAL A 211 -6.46 20.29 9.47
C VAL A 211 -6.67 19.96 8.00
N MET A 212 -5.71 19.29 7.37
CA MET A 212 -5.85 18.81 5.98
C MET A 212 -7.07 17.89 5.81
N TRP A 213 -7.24 16.89 6.70
CA TRP A 213 -8.39 15.98 6.64
C TRP A 213 -9.72 16.71 6.80
N ILE A 214 -9.80 17.65 7.76
CA ILE A 214 -11.00 18.48 7.98
C ILE A 214 -11.31 19.31 6.73
N ALA A 215 -10.30 19.94 6.11
CA ALA A 215 -10.48 20.73 4.89
C ALA A 215 -10.93 19.87 3.69
N LEU A 216 -10.58 18.59 3.65
CA LEU A 216 -10.99 17.66 2.59
C LEU A 216 -12.38 17.04 2.83
N LEU A 217 -12.97 17.11 4.04
CA LEU A 217 -14.29 16.52 4.34
C LEU A 217 -15.39 16.97 3.37
N PRO A 218 -15.55 18.27 3.01
CA PRO A 218 -16.57 18.69 2.05
C PRO A 218 -16.38 18.06 0.66
N VAL A 219 -15.12 17.86 0.26
CA VAL A 219 -14.78 17.22 -1.02
C VAL A 219 -15.15 15.73 -0.97
N PHE A 220 -14.80 15.02 0.10
CA PHE A 220 -15.16 13.62 0.30
C PHE A 220 -16.67 13.41 0.38
N TYR A 221 -17.40 14.31 1.04
CA TYR A 221 -18.86 14.28 1.04
C TYR A 221 -19.43 14.39 -0.37
N ARG A 222 -18.96 15.33 -1.19
CA ARG A 222 -19.40 15.47 -2.60
C ARG A 222 -19.06 14.22 -3.42
N ILE A 223 -17.88 13.63 -3.21
CA ILE A 223 -17.47 12.37 -3.87
C ILE A 223 -18.40 11.23 -3.44
N ALA A 224 -18.70 11.12 -2.16
CA ALA A 224 -19.62 10.11 -1.63
C ALA A 224 -20.99 10.20 -2.27
N VAL A 225 -21.59 11.42 -2.32
CA VAL A 225 -22.88 11.67 -2.97
C VAL A 225 -22.84 11.28 -4.46
N SER A 226 -21.80 11.71 -5.20
CA SER A 226 -21.70 11.46 -6.64
C SER A 226 -21.39 10.00 -7.00
N SER A 227 -20.83 9.23 -6.07
CA SER A 227 -20.43 7.84 -6.30
C SER A 227 -21.62 6.90 -6.55
N GLY A 228 -22.80 7.24 -6.02
CA GLY A 228 -23.99 6.39 -6.05
C GLY A 228 -23.84 5.09 -5.24
N LEU A 229 -22.79 4.96 -4.42
CA LEU A 229 -22.57 3.81 -3.58
C LEU A 229 -23.58 3.80 -2.42
N LYS A 230 -24.28 2.68 -2.25
CA LYS A 230 -25.18 2.46 -1.13
C LYS A 230 -24.60 1.39 -0.23
N PHE A 231 -24.31 1.73 1.02
CA PHE A 231 -23.79 0.78 2.00
C PHE A 231 -24.79 0.56 3.13
N ARG A 232 -25.10 -0.72 3.34
CA ARG A 232 -26.03 -1.14 4.40
C ARG A 232 -25.42 -1.03 5.81
N PHE A 233 -24.08 -1.17 5.91
CA PHE A 233 -23.36 -1.21 7.18
C PHE A 233 -22.03 -0.45 7.12
N PRO A 234 -22.05 0.89 7.15
CA PRO A 234 -20.81 1.69 7.02
C PRO A 234 -19.82 1.44 8.16
N ALA A 235 -20.28 1.24 9.40
CA ALA A 235 -19.40 0.91 10.52
C ALA A 235 -18.65 -0.42 10.32
N ALA A 236 -19.32 -1.45 9.81
CA ALA A 236 -18.69 -2.73 9.49
C ALA A 236 -17.62 -2.58 8.39
N ALA A 237 -17.86 -1.70 7.40
CA ALA A 237 -16.88 -1.41 6.36
C ALA A 237 -15.61 -0.76 6.93
N ILE A 238 -15.75 0.20 7.87
CA ILE A 238 -14.61 0.86 8.50
C ILE A 238 -13.81 -0.12 9.35
N ILE A 239 -14.49 -0.96 10.15
CA ILE A 239 -13.83 -2.02 10.92
C ILE A 239 -13.06 -2.96 9.98
N PHE A 240 -13.68 -3.35 8.87
CA PHE A 240 -13.04 -4.19 7.87
C PHE A 240 -11.78 -3.52 7.27
N PHE A 241 -11.86 -2.24 6.88
CA PHE A 241 -10.70 -1.50 6.37
C PHE A 241 -9.61 -1.36 7.42
N TYR A 242 -9.98 -1.16 8.68
CA TYR A 242 -9.05 -1.13 9.78
C TYR A 242 -8.34 -2.47 9.98
N CYS A 243 -9.06 -3.60 9.92
CA CYS A 243 -8.47 -4.93 9.98
C CYS A 243 -7.46 -5.15 8.85
N VAL A 244 -7.82 -4.77 7.62
CA VAL A 244 -6.93 -4.88 6.45
C VAL A 244 -5.71 -3.98 6.61
N TYR A 245 -5.88 -2.76 7.09
CA TYR A 245 -4.78 -1.83 7.37
C TYR A 245 -3.81 -2.39 8.40
N CYS A 246 -4.30 -2.94 9.51
CA CYS A 246 -3.50 -3.53 10.57
C CYS A 246 -2.70 -4.76 10.11
N ALA A 247 -3.20 -5.51 9.13
CA ALA A 247 -2.55 -6.73 8.64
C ALA A 247 -1.10 -6.50 8.17
N GLN A 248 -0.73 -5.30 7.75
CA GLN A 248 0.62 -4.95 7.34
C GLN A 248 1.65 -5.09 8.47
N GLY A 249 1.27 -4.81 9.72
CA GLY A 249 2.14 -4.91 10.88
C GLY A 249 2.43 -6.36 11.32
N THR A 250 1.51 -7.28 11.01
CA THR A 250 1.53 -8.65 11.54
C THR A 250 2.84 -9.41 11.25
N PRO A 251 3.42 -9.39 10.04
CA PRO A 251 4.67 -10.11 9.77
C PRO A 251 5.85 -9.60 10.61
N VAL A 252 5.90 -8.30 10.88
CA VAL A 252 6.98 -7.69 11.64
C VAL A 252 6.87 -8.05 13.12
N PHE A 253 5.67 -7.92 13.69
CA PHE A 253 5.43 -8.30 15.09
C PHE A 253 5.61 -9.80 15.30
N TYR A 254 5.25 -10.63 14.33
CA TYR A 254 5.49 -12.06 14.38
C TYR A 254 6.99 -12.39 14.43
N ALA A 255 7.80 -11.71 13.62
CA ALA A 255 9.23 -11.98 13.51
C ALA A 255 10.10 -11.30 14.59
N GLN A 256 9.74 -10.08 15.02
CA GLN A 256 10.61 -9.22 15.83
C GLN A 256 9.98 -8.79 17.18
N GLY A 257 8.75 -9.22 17.49
CA GLY A 257 8.06 -8.81 18.71
C GLY A 257 7.60 -7.35 18.63
N ILE A 258 7.85 -6.56 19.69
CA ILE A 258 7.30 -5.20 19.84
C ILE A 258 8.04 -4.16 18.97
N HIS A 259 9.24 -4.46 18.47
CA HIS A 259 10.05 -3.49 17.74
C HIS A 259 9.57 -3.31 16.29
N MET A 260 9.13 -2.09 15.96
CA MET A 260 8.78 -1.68 14.59
C MET A 260 9.89 -0.79 14.02
N PRO A 261 10.68 -1.25 13.03
CA PRO A 261 11.71 -0.43 12.40
C PRO A 261 11.12 0.77 11.65
N TYR A 262 11.80 1.92 11.64
CA TYR A 262 11.32 3.15 10.99
C TYR A 262 10.92 2.95 9.51
N ARG A 263 11.68 2.13 8.77
CA ARG A 263 11.34 1.77 7.37
C ARG A 263 9.98 1.09 7.22
N MET A 264 9.57 0.33 8.25
CA MET A 264 8.23 -0.28 8.29
C MET A 264 7.16 0.73 8.71
N MET A 265 7.49 1.57 9.72
CA MET A 265 6.61 2.67 10.13
C MET A 265 6.26 3.55 8.93
N ASN A 266 7.25 3.88 8.08
CA ASN A 266 7.05 4.71 6.90
C ASN A 266 6.06 4.09 5.90
N ILE A 267 6.13 2.79 5.59
CA ILE A 267 5.17 2.18 4.64
C ILE A 267 3.76 2.05 5.23
N ILE A 268 3.64 1.79 6.54
CA ILE A 268 2.34 1.78 7.22
C ILE A 268 1.75 3.21 7.23
N TYR A 269 2.59 4.22 7.47
CA TYR A 269 2.22 5.62 7.36
C TYR A 269 1.76 6.00 5.93
N PHE A 270 2.43 5.55 4.89
CA PHE A 270 1.96 5.80 3.52
C PHE A 270 0.60 5.14 3.24
N ALA A 271 0.39 3.94 3.75
CA ALA A 271 -0.89 3.24 3.63
C ALA A 271 -2.02 3.92 4.42
N TYR A 272 -1.69 4.65 5.49
CA TYR A 272 -2.65 5.45 6.27
C TYR A 272 -3.43 6.44 5.40
N TYR A 273 -2.79 7.09 4.42
CA TYR A 273 -3.50 8.02 3.52
C TYR A 273 -4.57 7.33 2.68
N GLY A 274 -4.29 6.14 2.17
CA GLY A 274 -5.27 5.33 1.44
C GLY A 274 -6.42 4.86 2.35
N PHE A 275 -6.08 4.36 3.54
CA PHE A 275 -7.05 3.95 4.56
C PHE A 275 -7.98 5.10 4.98
N MET A 276 -7.43 6.27 5.32
CA MET A 276 -8.20 7.44 5.72
C MET A 276 -9.09 7.95 4.58
N THR A 277 -8.57 8.01 3.36
CA THR A 277 -9.36 8.43 2.19
C THR A 277 -10.61 7.57 2.01
N ILE A 278 -10.43 6.25 1.98
CA ILE A 278 -11.54 5.31 1.83
C ILE A 278 -12.51 5.44 3.02
N SER A 279 -11.99 5.45 4.24
CA SER A 279 -12.79 5.52 5.47
C SER A 279 -13.61 6.81 5.57
N LEU A 280 -13.03 7.97 5.24
CA LEU A 280 -13.75 9.26 5.28
C LEU A 280 -14.82 9.37 4.20
N ILE A 281 -14.58 8.84 2.99
CA ILE A 281 -15.62 8.76 1.95
C ILE A 281 -16.77 7.87 2.42
N TYR A 282 -16.47 6.72 3.05
CA TYR A 282 -17.50 5.82 3.57
C TYR A 282 -18.26 6.41 4.76
N LEU A 283 -17.57 7.09 5.69
CA LEU A 283 -18.22 7.81 6.79
C LEU A 283 -19.17 8.89 6.27
N SER A 284 -18.79 9.59 5.20
CA SER A 284 -19.64 10.59 4.57
C SER A 284 -20.94 10.02 4.00
N LEU A 285 -20.99 8.72 3.68
CA LEU A 285 -22.22 8.06 3.23
C LEU A 285 -23.23 7.81 4.36
N ILE A 286 -22.83 7.83 5.63
CA ILE A 286 -23.74 7.66 6.78
C ILE A 286 -24.75 8.80 6.86
N HIS A 287 -24.35 10.00 6.46
CA HIS A 287 -25.17 11.20 6.52
C HIS A 287 -26.08 11.41 5.29
N ILE A 288 -26.01 10.50 4.33
CA ILE A 288 -26.82 10.53 3.10
C ILE A 288 -27.95 9.52 3.18
#